data_24f7a27411bc9facf926a90c18d85bef
#
_entry.id   24f7a27411bc9facf926a90c18d85bef
#
_cell.length_a   1.000
_cell.length_b   1.000
_cell.length_c   1.000
_cell.angle_alpha   90.00
_cell.angle_beta   90.00
_cell.angle_gamma   90.00
#
_symmetry.space_group_name_H-M   'P 1'
#
loop_
_entity.id
_entity.type
_entity.pdbx_description
1 polymer ?
#
loop_
_entity_poly.entity_id
_entity_poly.type
_entity_poly.pdbx_seq_one_letter_code
_entity_poly.pdbx_strand_id
1 'polypeptide(L)'
;MKKRLFSLLCLLGAVSGLFAGDTAYLFSYFINDSRDGLHLAYSLDGLTWTPLNHGKSFLIPTVGKNRLMRDPSICQAPDGTFHMVWTSSWTDRIIGYAS
;
A
#
# COMPACT_ATOMS: atom_id res chain seq x y z
N MET A 1 11.28 -17.71 6.89
CA MET A 1 10.45 -18.04 7.32
C MET A 1 9.56 -17.18 7.57
N LYS A 2 9.02 -16.91 6.93
CA LYS A 2 7.94 -16.35 7.25
C LYS A 2 8.03 -15.80 8.54
N LYS A 3 8.94 -16.26 9.23
CA LYS A 3 8.93 -15.87 10.47
C LYS A 3 9.26 -14.52 10.69
N ARG A 4 10.00 -13.95 9.82
CA ARG A 4 10.38 -12.69 10.12
C ARG A 4 9.33 -11.74 10.11
N LEU A 5 8.83 -11.55 9.00
CA LEU A 5 7.76 -10.69 8.85
C LEU A 5 6.78 -11.03 9.87
N PHE A 6 6.70 -12.27 10.01
CA PHE A 6 5.82 -12.74 10.91
C PHE A 6 6.17 -12.30 12.26
N SER A 7 7.36 -12.32 12.54
CA SER A 7 7.79 -11.96 13.81
C SER A 7 7.52 -10.54 14.03
N LEU A 8 7.65 -9.83 13.00
CA LEU A 8 7.39 -8.44 13.12
C LEU A 8 5.94 -8.28 13.38
N LEU A 9 5.26 -9.07 12.68
CA LEU A 9 3.85 -9.02 12.82
C LEU A 9 3.56 -9.51 14.16
N CYS A 10 4.28 -10.43 14.58
CA CYS A 10 4.06 -10.95 15.86
C CYS A 10 4.41 -9.99 16.91
N LEU A 11 5.29 -9.15 16.56
CA LEU A 11 5.65 -8.22 17.51
C LEU A 11 4.50 -7.38 17.78
N LEU A 12 3.90 -7.12 16.74
CA LEU A 12 2.70 -6.41 16.89
C LEU A 12 1.78 -7.39 17.46
N GLY A 13 2.01 -8.52 17.03
CA GLY A 13 1.11 -9.49 17.44
C GLY A 13 1.33 -9.95 18.80
N ALA A 14 2.52 -9.93 19.20
CA ALA A 14 2.81 -10.49 20.49
C ALA A 14 1.91 -9.83 21.45
N VAL A 15 1.58 -8.81 21.06
CA VAL A 15 0.74 -8.15 21.95
C VAL A 15 -0.53 -8.74 21.67
N SER A 16 -0.39 -9.82 21.02
CA SER A 16 -1.62 -10.16 20.68
C SER A 16 -1.71 -11.37 19.99
N GLY A 17 -1.83 -12.22 20.68
CA GLY A 17 -2.51 -13.28 20.24
C GLY A 17 -3.68 -12.65 19.59
N LEU A 18 -3.63 -11.38 19.68
CA LEU A 18 -4.61 -10.61 19.20
C LEU A 18 -4.81 -10.65 17.82
N PHE A 19 -3.87 -10.81 17.10
CA PHE A 19 -4.01 -10.73 15.68
C PHE A 19 -4.31 -12.05 15.06
N ALA A 20 -4.32 -13.07 15.86
CA ALA A 20 -4.62 -14.36 15.33
C ALA A 20 -6.06 -14.28 14.87
N GLY A 21 -6.26 -14.27 13.61
CA GLY A 21 -7.61 -14.21 13.09
C GLY A 21 -8.14 -12.80 12.89
N ASP A 22 -7.39 -11.82 13.31
CA ASP A 22 -7.85 -10.46 13.15
C ASP A 22 -7.51 -9.95 11.76
N THR A 23 -8.25 -8.98 11.32
CA THR A 23 -8.07 -8.38 10.00
C THR A 23 -7.35 -7.07 10.15
N ALA A 24 -6.38 -6.86 9.27
CA ALA A 24 -5.77 -5.56 9.12
C ALA A 24 -6.17 -5.01 7.77
N TYR A 25 -6.51 -3.75 7.74
CA TYR A 25 -6.91 -3.08 6.51
C TYR A 25 -5.72 -2.31 5.95
N LEU A 26 -5.56 -2.33 4.65
CA LEU A 26 -4.49 -1.60 3.97
C LEU A 26 -5.12 -0.55 3.08
N PHE A 27 -4.57 0.66 3.13
CA PHE A 27 -5.05 1.78 2.34
C PHE A 27 -3.91 2.29 1.49
N SER A 28 -4.11 2.37 0.19
CA SER A 28 -3.16 2.98 -0.73
C SER A 28 -3.63 4.39 -1.06
N TYR A 29 -2.71 5.35 -1.05
CA TYR A 29 -3.08 6.73 -1.32
C TYR A 29 -1.90 7.51 -1.93
N PHE A 30 -2.18 8.69 -2.39
CA PHE A 30 -1.19 9.62 -2.93
C PHE A 30 -1.41 10.99 -2.27
N ILE A 31 -0.44 11.85 -2.39
CA ILE A 31 -0.55 13.19 -1.81
C ILE A 31 -0.24 14.25 -2.86
N ASN A 32 -0.76 15.44 -2.58
CA ASN A 32 -0.51 16.66 -3.33
C ASN A 32 -0.28 16.55 -4.84
N ASP A 33 0.95 16.60 -5.26
CA ASP A 33 1.25 16.69 -6.67
C ASP A 33 1.29 15.34 -7.37
N SER A 34 1.03 14.28 -6.65
CA SER A 34 0.95 12.93 -7.22
C SER A 34 2.29 12.38 -7.72
N ARG A 35 3.36 13.12 -7.64
CA ARG A 35 4.67 12.66 -8.12
C ARG A 35 5.50 12.04 -7.03
N ASP A 36 5.11 12.27 -5.81
CA ASP A 36 5.76 11.68 -4.67
C ASP A 36 5.52 10.16 -4.63
N GLY A 37 4.43 9.74 -5.21
CA GLY A 37 4.19 8.33 -5.43
C GLY A 37 3.26 7.66 -4.44
N LEU A 38 3.50 6.38 -4.21
CA LEU A 38 2.64 5.53 -3.41
C LEU A 38 2.86 5.71 -1.92
N HIS A 39 1.79 5.94 -1.23
CA HIS A 39 1.78 5.92 0.23
C HIS A 39 0.84 4.83 0.70
N LEU A 40 1.14 4.25 1.83
CA LEU A 40 0.32 3.21 2.42
C LEU A 40 0.04 3.55 3.88
N ALA A 41 -1.13 3.16 4.32
CA ALA A 41 -1.51 3.25 5.72
C ALA A 41 -2.23 1.97 6.10
N TYR A 42 -2.22 1.63 7.36
CA TYR A 42 -2.96 0.47 7.84
C TYR A 42 -3.91 0.88 8.95
N SER A 43 -4.91 0.04 9.15
CA SER A 43 -5.87 0.21 10.22
C SER A 43 -6.28 -1.15 10.77
N LEU A 44 -6.56 -1.21 12.05
CA LEU A 44 -7.09 -2.42 12.67
C LEU A 44 -8.59 -2.33 12.87
N ASP A 45 -9.14 -1.15 12.83
CA ASP A 45 -10.57 -0.93 13.06
C ASP A 45 -11.30 -0.32 11.86
N GLY A 46 -10.56 0.03 10.83
CA GLY A 46 -11.12 0.65 9.64
C GLY A 46 -11.43 2.14 9.80
N LEU A 47 -11.17 2.69 10.96
CA LEU A 47 -11.49 4.10 11.24
C LEU A 47 -10.24 4.92 11.52
N THR A 48 -9.31 4.36 12.26
CA THR A 48 -8.06 5.05 12.61
C THR A 48 -6.95 4.49 11.73
N TRP A 49 -6.28 5.35 11.01
CA TRP A 49 -5.27 4.95 10.03
C TRP A 49 -3.90 5.44 10.41
N THR A 50 -2.93 4.55 10.34
CA THR A 50 -1.54 4.86 10.66
C THR A 50 -0.70 4.77 9.40
N PRO A 51 -0.02 5.84 9.01
CA PRO A 51 0.86 5.79 7.84
C PRO A 51 2.00 4.81 8.05
N LEU A 52 2.32 4.08 7.00
CA LEU A 52 3.48 3.20 7.00
C LEU A 52 4.69 3.99 6.49
N ASN A 53 5.86 3.42 6.71
CA ASN A 53 7.12 4.01 6.27
C ASN A 53 7.29 5.46 6.75
N HIS A 54 6.78 5.76 7.94
CA HIS A 54 6.85 7.10 8.53
C HIS A 54 6.26 8.15 7.57
N GLY A 55 5.27 7.77 6.80
CA GLY A 55 4.62 8.67 5.86
C GLY A 55 5.40 8.95 4.59
N LYS A 56 6.49 8.23 4.37
CA LYS A 56 7.28 8.41 3.14
C LYS A 56 6.75 7.50 2.05
N SER A 57 7.00 7.88 0.82
CA SER A 57 6.59 7.11 -0.33
C SER A 57 7.27 5.74 -0.40
N PHE A 58 6.55 4.77 -0.90
CA PHE A 58 7.06 3.42 -1.13
C PHE A 58 7.51 3.24 -2.58
N LEU A 59 6.91 3.97 -3.50
CA LEU A 59 7.18 3.79 -4.92
C LEU A 59 6.99 5.11 -5.64
N ILE A 60 8.02 5.56 -6.29
CA ILE A 60 7.95 6.78 -7.10
C ILE A 60 7.58 6.37 -8.52
N PRO A 61 6.53 6.98 -9.09
CA PRO A 61 6.07 6.57 -10.41
C PRO A 61 7.05 6.98 -11.51
N THR A 62 7.26 6.06 -12.44
CA THR A 62 8.16 6.30 -13.55
C THR A 62 7.50 6.12 -14.90
N VAL A 63 6.24 5.67 -14.91
CA VAL A 63 5.52 5.40 -16.15
C VAL A 63 4.54 6.53 -16.47
N GLY A 64 4.20 6.66 -17.72
CA GLY A 64 3.28 7.66 -18.21
C GLY A 64 3.97 9.00 -18.49
N LYS A 65 3.34 9.80 -19.31
CA LYS A 65 3.91 11.07 -19.75
C LYS A 65 4.16 12.02 -18.59
N ASN A 66 3.26 12.04 -17.65
CA ASN A 66 3.35 12.96 -16.50
C ASN A 66 4.00 12.33 -15.28
N ARG A 67 4.20 11.02 -15.31
CA ARG A 67 4.77 10.27 -14.18
C ARG A 67 4.03 10.57 -12.88
N LEU A 68 2.72 10.46 -12.95
CA LEU A 68 1.87 10.69 -11.78
C LEU A 68 1.51 9.35 -11.14
N MET A 69 1.14 9.41 -9.88
CA MET A 69 0.45 8.32 -9.25
C MET A 69 -0.80 8.89 -8.60
N ARG A 70 -1.93 8.71 -9.26
CA ARG A 70 -3.21 9.12 -8.72
C ARG A 70 -4.11 7.91 -8.59
N ASP A 71 -4.92 7.94 -7.56
CA ASP A 71 -5.94 6.92 -7.33
C ASP A 71 -5.36 5.50 -7.36
N PRO A 72 -4.28 5.23 -6.61
CA PRO A 72 -3.73 3.89 -6.61
C PRO A 72 -4.74 2.92 -6.02
N SER A 73 -5.00 1.84 -6.75
CA SER A 73 -5.93 0.81 -6.34
C SER A 73 -5.18 -0.50 -6.19
N ILE A 74 -5.28 -1.10 -5.03
CA ILE A 74 -4.51 -2.29 -4.69
C ILE A 74 -5.45 -3.44 -4.34
N CYS A 75 -5.11 -4.63 -4.76
CA CYS A 75 -5.83 -5.83 -4.39
C CYS A 75 -4.85 -6.97 -4.14
N GLN A 76 -5.29 -7.95 -3.41
CA GLN A 76 -4.47 -9.13 -3.14
C GLN A 76 -5.05 -10.31 -3.89
N ALA A 77 -4.21 -11.01 -4.62
CA ALA A 77 -4.58 -12.22 -5.33
C ALA A 77 -4.64 -13.41 -4.36
N PRO A 78 -5.29 -14.49 -4.74
CA PRO A 78 -5.40 -15.67 -3.87
C PRO A 78 -4.05 -16.26 -3.44
N ASP A 79 -3.02 -16.05 -4.21
CA ASP A 79 -1.69 -16.55 -3.86
C ASP A 79 -0.94 -15.61 -2.90
N GLY A 80 -1.59 -14.54 -2.49
CA GLY A 80 -0.99 -13.59 -1.56
C GLY A 80 -0.27 -12.42 -2.23
N THR A 81 -0.12 -12.44 -3.54
CA THR A 81 0.55 -11.37 -4.26
C THR A 81 -0.33 -10.14 -4.30
N PHE A 82 0.25 -8.99 -4.05
CA PHE A 82 -0.48 -7.74 -4.20
C PHE A 82 -0.28 -7.21 -5.61
N HIS A 83 -1.35 -6.70 -6.17
CA HIS A 83 -1.35 -6.07 -7.49
C HIS A 83 -1.90 -4.68 -7.35
N MET A 84 -1.31 -3.73 -8.02
CA MET A 84 -1.72 -2.33 -7.94
C MET A 84 -1.75 -1.70 -9.32
N VAL A 85 -2.75 -0.87 -9.55
CA VAL A 85 -2.84 -0.05 -10.75
C VAL A 85 -3.05 1.39 -10.33
N TRP A 86 -2.68 2.32 -11.18
CA TRP A 86 -2.85 3.74 -10.89
C TRP A 86 -2.93 4.58 -12.15
N THR A 87 -3.49 5.77 -12.04
CA THR A 87 -3.51 6.76 -13.11
C THR A 87 -2.12 7.39 -13.19
N SER A 88 -1.49 7.26 -14.34
CA SER A 88 -0.09 7.68 -14.53
C SER A 88 0.06 9.00 -15.28
N SER A 89 -1.00 9.51 -15.87
CA SER A 89 -0.95 10.70 -16.69
C SER A 89 -2.34 11.31 -16.82
N TRP A 90 -2.39 12.58 -17.18
CA TRP A 90 -3.64 13.26 -17.46
C TRP A 90 -4.16 12.96 -18.86
N THR A 91 -3.27 12.58 -19.77
CA THR A 91 -3.63 12.47 -21.18
C THR A 91 -3.22 11.17 -21.84
N ASP A 92 -2.35 10.40 -21.21
CA ASP A 92 -1.93 9.13 -21.80
C ASP A 92 -3.03 8.08 -21.67
N ARG A 93 -2.97 7.10 -22.55
CA ARG A 93 -3.85 5.94 -22.45
C ARG A 93 -3.13 4.78 -21.79
N ILE A 94 -2.28 5.10 -20.83
CA ILE A 94 -1.47 4.12 -20.13
C ILE A 94 -1.80 4.23 -18.65
N ILE A 95 -1.94 3.11 -18.01
CA ILE A 95 -2.05 3.07 -16.55
C ILE A 95 -0.77 2.46 -15.99
N GLY A 96 -0.45 2.80 -14.79
CA GLY A 96 0.67 2.17 -14.09
C GLY A 96 0.25 0.84 -13.50
N TYR A 97 1.21 -0.06 -13.36
CA TYR A 97 0.99 -1.35 -12.74
C TYR A 97 2.24 -1.77 -11.97
N ALA A 98 2.00 -2.40 -10.83
CA ALA A 98 3.07 -2.99 -10.01
C ALA A 98 2.54 -4.24 -9.29
N SER A 99 3.44 -5.14 -8.97
CA SER A 99 3.17 -6.30 -8.12
C SER A 99 4.39 -6.65 -7.30
#